data_0238de8ee1cb86593c06bd9c4e6176df
#
_entry.id   0238de8ee1cb86593c06bd9c4e6176df
#
_cell.length_a   1.000
_cell.length_b   1.000
_cell.length_c   1.000
_cell.angle_alpha   90.00
_cell.angle_beta   90.00
_cell.angle_gamma   90.00
#
_symmetry.space_group_name_H-M   'P 1'
#
loop_
_entity.id
_entity.type
_entity.pdbx_description
1 polymer ?
#
loop_
_entity_poly.entity_id
_entity_poly.type
_entity_poly.pdbx_seq_one_letter_code
_entity_poly.pdbx_strand_id
1 'polypeptide(L)'
;MQHRIADADAPFEIVWDDIGVAHVFASTVADAYRGMGYAAGSERLWQIHLSTAYANGEAAALLGERFLRQDAIQRACNVHGGNTAPLAGPGDWIADAYLDGLNAAVDALDDIPPEFLHAGAEPKHFTRADIAARYRFTCWFQHKSWTEKMVLGRLMATHGTDWFRNHILHLNGADEVLIDELTPALRALDPAPLSLAYPDVDAASFSGSNNWTVVGKHSASGAPILATDPHQPHSIPNAFFFVHLHAPLPGGDWDTFGAAFPGVPYFMMGYTRDLAWGLTTGFVDCYDVYIEEIRDGMYRSAEGWCPVERHTERIAIKGGTHQDIVVQRTHHGPLLEPLTSQLSMSEATQKQFATSLFWSLTDIPVSAGALARLPLATSAAEFGDRLFEDDVCPLVNNIICVDRDNGLRRFIAATLPVRTGASGSVPLPGWRPEYDFDLSTAAQLTVETDPECGYALTANNDTMGERGEFYIHNFPTHNARAERIRQMLESGAPFSVRDFETMQLDLTDLRAERILPDLLDVLRRSEDELIRRAVRILESWDRRATEDGIAPCLYYPFLDRFWPRRFMNAV
;
A
#
# COMPACT_ATOMS: atom_id res chain seq x y z
N MET A 1 -4.76 -32.47 10.12
CA MET A 1 -4.10 -33.60 9.41
C MET A 1 -2.60 -33.46 9.58
N GLN A 2 -1.91 -34.50 10.04
CA GLN A 2 -0.45 -34.51 10.01
C GLN A 2 0.01 -34.93 8.63
N HIS A 3 0.57 -34.03 7.86
CA HIS A 3 1.33 -34.36 6.66
C HIS A 3 2.82 -34.28 7.03
N ARG A 4 3.44 -35.43 7.13
CA ARG A 4 4.89 -35.55 7.19
C ARG A 4 5.39 -35.50 5.77
N ILE A 5 6.05 -34.41 5.38
CA ILE A 5 6.77 -34.36 4.12
C ILE A 5 7.99 -35.24 4.29
N ALA A 6 7.88 -36.43 3.76
CA ALA A 6 8.94 -37.44 3.81
C ALA A 6 9.91 -37.24 2.63
N ASP A 7 10.52 -36.07 2.52
CA ASP A 7 11.80 -36.00 1.85
C ASP A 7 12.86 -36.21 2.94
N ALA A 8 13.63 -37.30 2.80
CA ALA A 8 14.54 -37.76 3.85
C ALA A 8 15.65 -36.73 4.21
N ASP A 9 15.79 -35.68 3.42
CA ASP A 9 16.74 -34.59 3.58
C ASP A 9 16.10 -33.24 3.96
N ALA A 10 14.76 -33.14 4.09
CA ALA A 10 14.10 -31.90 4.50
C ALA A 10 13.98 -31.82 6.03
N PRO A 11 14.75 -30.97 6.71
CA PRO A 11 14.81 -30.93 8.17
C PRO A 11 13.68 -30.11 8.78
N PHE A 12 12.45 -30.25 8.28
CA PHE A 12 11.26 -29.60 8.82
C PHE A 12 10.01 -30.49 8.75
N GLU A 13 9.07 -30.22 9.65
CA GLU A 13 7.72 -30.82 9.67
C GLU A 13 6.68 -29.70 9.56
N ILE A 14 5.63 -29.91 8.77
CA ILE A 14 4.49 -28.98 8.69
C ILE A 14 3.26 -29.69 9.24
N VAL A 15 2.59 -29.03 10.20
CA VAL A 15 1.32 -29.48 10.78
C VAL A 15 0.27 -28.40 10.50
N TRP A 16 -0.83 -28.77 9.85
CA TRP A 16 -1.97 -27.87 9.69
C TRP A 16 -2.96 -28.10 10.84
N ASP A 17 -3.40 -27.00 11.45
CA ASP A 17 -4.45 -27.04 12.47
C ASP A 17 -5.86 -27.16 11.87
N ASP A 18 -6.88 -27.15 12.74
CA ASP A 18 -8.28 -27.34 12.33
C ASP A 18 -8.84 -26.17 11.49
N ILE A 19 -8.19 -25.01 11.49
CA ILE A 19 -8.56 -23.83 10.71
C ILE A 19 -7.62 -23.59 9.52
N GLY A 20 -6.70 -24.51 9.26
CA GLY A 20 -5.82 -24.50 8.09
C GLY A 20 -4.57 -23.62 8.26
N VAL A 21 -4.17 -23.26 9.48
CA VAL A 21 -2.91 -22.58 9.72
C VAL A 21 -1.75 -23.59 9.66
N ALA A 22 -0.71 -23.27 8.91
CA ALA A 22 0.49 -24.08 8.82
C ALA A 22 1.44 -23.79 9.98
N HIS A 23 1.80 -24.82 10.76
CA HIS A 23 2.81 -24.78 11.80
C HIS A 23 4.06 -25.50 11.31
N VAL A 24 5.15 -24.79 11.14
CA VAL A 24 6.43 -25.32 10.64
C VAL A 24 7.39 -25.49 11.81
N PHE A 25 7.82 -26.72 12.05
CA PHE A 25 8.83 -27.08 13.03
C PHE A 25 10.12 -27.48 12.32
N ALA A 26 11.19 -26.75 12.54
CA ALA A 26 12.43 -26.92 11.78
C ALA A 26 13.66 -26.97 12.69
N SER A 27 14.78 -27.46 12.15
CA SER A 27 16.06 -27.53 12.85
C SER A 27 16.85 -26.22 12.81
N THR A 28 16.55 -25.35 11.85
CA THR A 28 17.17 -24.03 11.68
C THR A 28 16.15 -23.00 11.21
N VAL A 29 16.45 -21.72 11.38
CA VAL A 29 15.61 -20.63 10.85
C VAL A 29 15.48 -20.72 9.32
N ALA A 30 16.56 -21.08 8.61
CA ALA A 30 16.50 -21.26 7.15
C ALA A 30 15.50 -22.35 6.76
N ASP A 31 15.51 -23.50 7.47
CA ASP A 31 14.59 -24.59 7.20
C ASP A 31 13.14 -24.24 7.59
N ALA A 32 12.93 -23.40 8.60
CA ALA A 32 11.62 -22.87 8.94
C ALA A 32 11.05 -22.01 7.79
N TYR A 33 11.84 -21.12 7.20
CA TYR A 33 11.44 -20.37 6.03
C TYR A 33 11.30 -21.22 4.76
N ARG A 34 12.09 -22.29 4.61
CA ARG A 34 11.87 -23.29 3.54
C ARG A 34 10.50 -23.95 3.71
N GLY A 35 10.15 -24.36 4.94
CA GLY A 35 8.82 -24.90 5.25
C GLY A 35 7.69 -23.90 4.98
N MET A 36 7.88 -22.61 5.30
CA MET A 36 6.94 -21.55 4.97
C MET A 36 6.71 -21.42 3.46
N GLY A 37 7.79 -21.46 2.68
CA GLY A 37 7.72 -21.42 1.22
C GLY A 37 6.96 -22.62 0.64
N TYR A 38 7.25 -23.82 1.15
CA TYR A 38 6.56 -25.05 0.74
C TYR A 38 5.06 -24.99 1.08
N ALA A 39 4.69 -24.61 2.30
CA ALA A 39 3.29 -24.47 2.70
C ALA A 39 2.54 -23.44 1.83
N ALA A 40 3.16 -22.27 1.58
CA ALA A 40 2.58 -21.25 0.73
C ALA A 40 2.40 -21.75 -0.72
N GLY A 41 3.39 -22.46 -1.26
CA GLY A 41 3.32 -23.07 -2.60
C GLY A 41 2.24 -24.13 -2.71
N SER A 42 2.11 -24.99 -1.70
CA SER A 42 1.12 -26.07 -1.70
C SER A 42 -0.32 -25.57 -1.65
N GLU A 43 -0.59 -24.43 -0.99
CA GLU A 43 -1.96 -23.94 -0.77
C GLU A 43 -2.35 -22.73 -1.59
N ARG A 44 -1.39 -21.92 -2.03
CA ARG A 44 -1.63 -20.61 -2.61
C ARG A 44 -0.92 -20.39 -3.95
N LEU A 45 -0.49 -21.46 -4.64
CA LEU A 45 0.36 -21.37 -5.82
C LEU A 45 -0.22 -20.46 -6.92
N TRP A 46 -1.51 -20.62 -7.23
CA TRP A 46 -2.16 -19.74 -8.21
C TRP A 46 -2.15 -18.26 -7.78
N GLN A 47 -2.45 -17.98 -6.51
CA GLN A 47 -2.41 -16.63 -5.98
C GLN A 47 -1.00 -16.02 -6.06
N ILE A 48 0.03 -16.81 -5.79
CA ILE A 48 1.43 -16.42 -5.91
C ILE A 48 1.77 -16.15 -7.38
N HIS A 49 1.41 -17.05 -8.28
CA HIS A 49 1.65 -16.92 -9.72
C HIS A 49 0.98 -15.67 -10.30
N LEU A 50 -0.31 -15.47 -10.01
CA LEU A 50 -1.08 -14.32 -10.47
C LEU A 50 -0.51 -12.99 -9.96
N SER A 51 -0.22 -12.90 -8.67
CA SER A 51 0.33 -11.68 -8.08
C SER A 51 1.76 -11.40 -8.53
N THR A 52 2.55 -12.42 -8.86
CA THR A 52 3.86 -12.28 -9.51
C THR A 52 3.72 -11.77 -10.94
N ALA A 53 2.75 -12.27 -11.71
CA ALA A 53 2.47 -11.75 -13.05
C ALA A 53 2.06 -10.27 -13.02
N TYR A 54 1.23 -9.87 -12.05
CA TYR A 54 0.94 -8.45 -11.83
C TYR A 54 2.20 -7.64 -11.50
N ALA A 55 3.05 -8.13 -10.61
CA ALA A 55 4.27 -7.43 -10.22
C ALA A 55 5.26 -7.25 -11.38
N ASN A 56 5.35 -8.24 -12.25
CA ASN A 56 6.24 -8.23 -13.41
C ASN A 56 5.67 -7.48 -14.63
N GLY A 57 4.44 -6.96 -14.57
CA GLY A 57 3.76 -6.38 -15.74
C GLY A 57 3.54 -7.44 -16.83
N GLU A 58 3.06 -8.62 -16.45
CA GLU A 58 2.78 -9.80 -17.28
C GLU A 58 1.30 -10.22 -17.21
N ALA A 59 0.44 -9.41 -16.60
CA ALA A 59 -0.97 -9.73 -16.42
C ALA A 59 -1.70 -9.88 -17.78
N ALA A 60 -1.32 -9.12 -18.80
CA ALA A 60 -1.88 -9.24 -20.15
C ALA A 60 -1.56 -10.58 -20.80
N ALA A 61 -0.37 -11.13 -20.56
CA ALA A 61 0.00 -12.47 -21.05
C ALA A 61 -0.86 -13.57 -20.42
N LEU A 62 -1.23 -13.40 -19.16
CA LEU A 62 -1.99 -14.38 -18.39
C LEU A 62 -3.52 -14.22 -18.57
N LEU A 63 -4.04 -12.98 -18.49
CA LEU A 63 -5.45 -12.68 -18.38
C LEU A 63 -6.07 -11.99 -19.61
N GLY A 64 -5.23 -11.57 -20.57
CA GLY A 64 -5.67 -10.95 -21.83
C GLY A 64 -5.47 -9.45 -21.93
N GLU A 65 -5.77 -8.92 -23.12
CA GLU A 65 -5.49 -7.56 -23.56
C GLU A 65 -6.01 -6.45 -22.64
N ARG A 66 -7.07 -6.69 -21.89
CA ARG A 66 -7.62 -5.69 -20.92
C ARG A 66 -6.60 -5.21 -19.89
N PHE A 67 -5.55 -6.00 -19.61
CA PHE A 67 -4.47 -5.67 -18.67
C PHE A 67 -3.26 -4.99 -19.33
N LEU A 68 -3.25 -4.85 -20.65
CA LEU A 68 -2.12 -4.29 -21.40
C LEU A 68 -1.74 -2.88 -20.92
N ARG A 69 -2.72 -2.02 -20.62
CA ARG A 69 -2.47 -0.66 -20.12
C ARG A 69 -1.79 -0.68 -18.75
N GLN A 70 -2.27 -1.55 -17.87
CA GLN A 70 -1.67 -1.72 -16.55
C GLN A 70 -0.22 -2.16 -16.66
N ASP A 71 0.05 -3.22 -17.43
CA ASP A 71 1.39 -3.74 -17.63
C ASP A 71 2.32 -2.70 -18.24
N ALA A 72 1.83 -1.93 -19.23
CA ALA A 72 2.60 -0.88 -19.88
C ALA A 72 3.04 0.23 -18.90
N ILE A 73 2.16 0.69 -18.02
CA ILE A 73 2.50 1.70 -17.00
C ILE A 73 3.49 1.13 -15.99
N GLN A 74 3.24 -0.07 -15.51
CA GLN A 74 4.11 -0.71 -14.52
C GLN A 74 5.52 -0.92 -15.08
N ARG A 75 5.64 -1.35 -16.33
CA ARG A 75 6.95 -1.49 -17.00
C ARG A 75 7.61 -0.15 -17.26
N ALA A 76 6.86 0.84 -17.72
CA ALA A 76 7.38 2.20 -17.93
C ALA A 76 7.94 2.81 -16.63
N CYS A 77 7.27 2.58 -15.48
CA CYS A 77 7.70 3.01 -14.15
C CYS A 77 8.69 2.04 -13.48
N ASN A 78 9.16 1.01 -14.20
CA ASN A 78 10.08 -0.01 -13.67
C ASN A 78 9.59 -0.66 -12.36
N VAL A 79 8.28 -0.89 -12.22
CA VAL A 79 7.72 -1.50 -11.00
C VAL A 79 8.31 -2.90 -10.76
N HIS A 80 8.56 -3.67 -11.81
CA HIS A 80 9.19 -4.99 -11.72
C HIS A 80 10.68 -4.96 -11.33
N GLY A 81 11.33 -3.79 -11.38
CA GLY A 81 12.74 -3.64 -11.00
C GLY A 81 13.75 -4.18 -12.02
N GLY A 82 13.30 -4.65 -13.20
CA GLY A 82 14.18 -5.29 -14.19
C GLY A 82 15.24 -4.38 -14.81
N ASN A 83 15.07 -3.06 -14.69
CA ASN A 83 16.02 -2.05 -15.17
C ASN A 83 17.04 -1.62 -14.08
N THR A 84 16.94 -2.20 -12.88
CA THR A 84 17.89 -1.95 -11.77
C THR A 84 18.75 -3.18 -11.52
N ALA A 85 20.02 -2.99 -11.13
CA ALA A 85 20.85 -4.10 -10.71
C ALA A 85 20.25 -4.76 -9.46
N PRO A 86 20.24 -6.09 -9.33
CA PRO A 86 19.80 -6.77 -8.11
C PRO A 86 20.61 -6.28 -6.92
N LEU A 87 19.93 -5.90 -5.84
CA LEU A 87 20.56 -5.59 -4.56
C LEU A 87 20.75 -6.88 -3.77
N ALA A 88 21.96 -7.16 -3.34
CA ALA A 88 22.21 -8.20 -2.36
C ALA A 88 22.01 -7.64 -0.96
N GLY A 89 21.17 -8.28 -0.17
CA GLY A 89 20.86 -7.87 1.20
C GLY A 89 21.17 -8.94 2.24
N PRO A 90 21.30 -8.56 3.51
CA PRO A 90 21.64 -9.48 4.59
C PRO A 90 20.55 -10.54 4.90
N GLY A 91 19.34 -10.37 4.36
CA GLY A 91 18.23 -11.33 4.45
C GLY A 91 18.12 -12.30 3.27
N ASP A 92 18.99 -12.22 2.26
CA ASP A 92 18.87 -13.03 1.04
C ASP A 92 18.92 -14.54 1.28
N TRP A 93 19.66 -14.98 2.30
CA TRP A 93 19.70 -16.39 2.69
C TRP A 93 18.31 -16.91 3.13
N ILE A 94 17.46 -16.04 3.71
CA ILE A 94 16.06 -16.37 4.05
C ILE A 94 15.23 -16.45 2.78
N ALA A 95 15.41 -15.49 1.87
CA ALA A 95 14.70 -15.48 0.59
C ALA A 95 15.03 -16.73 -0.24
N ASP A 96 16.30 -17.17 -0.24
CA ASP A 96 16.72 -18.42 -0.91
C ASP A 96 16.06 -19.63 -0.29
N ALA A 97 16.10 -19.76 1.03
CA ALA A 97 15.47 -20.89 1.73
C ALA A 97 13.95 -20.93 1.45
N TYR A 98 13.28 -19.77 1.47
CA TYR A 98 11.87 -19.68 1.13
C TYR A 98 11.60 -20.10 -0.33
N LEU A 99 12.42 -19.66 -1.28
CA LEU A 99 12.30 -20.03 -2.70
C LEU A 99 12.56 -21.52 -2.93
N ASP A 100 13.54 -22.12 -2.22
CA ASP A 100 13.77 -23.56 -2.27
C ASP A 100 12.50 -24.33 -1.89
N GLY A 101 11.83 -23.93 -0.79
CA GLY A 101 10.59 -24.56 -0.37
C GLY A 101 9.42 -24.30 -1.35
N LEU A 102 9.26 -23.06 -1.80
CA LEU A 102 8.21 -22.70 -2.76
C LEU A 102 8.35 -23.47 -4.07
N ASN A 103 9.56 -23.56 -4.62
CA ASN A 103 9.84 -24.29 -5.85
C ASN A 103 9.74 -25.81 -5.66
N ALA A 104 10.11 -26.33 -4.49
CA ALA A 104 9.87 -27.73 -4.17
C ALA A 104 8.37 -28.10 -4.15
N ALA A 105 7.50 -27.17 -3.72
CA ALA A 105 6.07 -27.38 -3.80
C ALA A 105 5.56 -27.39 -5.25
N VAL A 106 6.16 -26.60 -6.15
CA VAL A 106 5.88 -26.67 -7.60
C VAL A 106 6.30 -28.03 -8.17
N ASP A 107 7.49 -28.51 -7.81
CA ASP A 107 8.03 -29.79 -8.30
C ASP A 107 7.24 -31.00 -7.77
N ALA A 108 6.60 -30.86 -6.60
CA ALA A 108 5.81 -31.89 -5.97
C ALA A 108 4.35 -31.96 -6.45
N LEU A 109 3.95 -31.18 -7.46
CA LEU A 109 2.59 -31.22 -7.99
C LEU A 109 2.33 -32.55 -8.72
N ASP A 110 1.36 -33.31 -8.27
CA ASP A 110 0.85 -34.49 -8.99
C ASP A 110 0.00 -34.09 -10.20
N ASP A 111 -0.83 -33.04 -10.03
CA ASP A 111 -1.72 -32.49 -11.05
C ASP A 111 -1.63 -30.97 -11.11
N ILE A 112 -1.82 -30.41 -12.29
CA ILE A 112 -1.87 -28.94 -12.47
C ILE A 112 -3.14 -28.40 -11.82
N PRO A 113 -3.04 -27.40 -10.89
CA PRO A 113 -4.22 -26.82 -10.27
C PRO A 113 -5.22 -26.24 -11.28
N PRO A 114 -6.54 -26.36 -11.02
CA PRO A 114 -7.58 -26.01 -11.99
C PRO A 114 -7.56 -24.55 -12.44
N GLU A 115 -7.06 -23.63 -11.62
CA GLU A 115 -6.92 -22.21 -11.97
C GLU A 115 -5.92 -22.02 -13.12
N PHE A 116 -4.81 -22.76 -13.11
CA PHE A 116 -3.83 -22.74 -14.20
C PHE A 116 -4.43 -23.28 -15.51
N LEU A 117 -5.18 -24.39 -15.44
CA LEU A 117 -5.85 -24.97 -16.60
C LEU A 117 -6.87 -23.98 -17.17
N HIS A 118 -7.66 -23.31 -16.31
CA HIS A 118 -8.63 -22.29 -16.72
C HIS A 118 -7.94 -21.07 -17.37
N ALA A 119 -6.83 -20.66 -16.82
CA ALA A 119 -6.05 -19.55 -17.37
C ALA A 119 -5.28 -19.93 -18.64
N GLY A 120 -5.07 -21.23 -18.92
CA GLY A 120 -4.20 -21.72 -19.98
C GLY A 120 -2.72 -21.41 -19.68
N ALA A 121 -2.33 -21.49 -18.40
CA ALA A 121 -0.99 -21.23 -17.89
C ALA A 121 -0.39 -22.52 -17.30
N GLU A 122 0.90 -22.51 -17.09
CA GLU A 122 1.63 -23.60 -16.42
C GLU A 122 2.30 -23.06 -15.14
N PRO A 123 2.38 -23.87 -14.07
CA PRO A 123 3.21 -23.55 -12.92
C PRO A 123 4.67 -23.32 -13.33
N LYS A 124 5.32 -22.34 -12.73
CA LYS A 124 6.74 -22.03 -12.96
C LYS A 124 7.49 -21.87 -11.65
N HIS A 125 8.80 -22.06 -11.68
CA HIS A 125 9.67 -21.70 -10.56
C HIS A 125 9.72 -20.19 -10.38
N PHE A 126 9.92 -19.77 -9.13
CA PHE A 126 10.05 -18.39 -8.70
C PHE A 126 11.51 -18.07 -8.38
N THR A 127 11.87 -16.80 -8.47
CA THR A 127 13.22 -16.29 -8.31
C THR A 127 13.28 -15.14 -7.28
N ARG A 128 14.48 -14.75 -6.85
CA ARG A 128 14.68 -13.54 -6.03
C ARG A 128 14.10 -12.28 -6.70
N ALA A 129 14.21 -12.19 -8.05
CA ALA A 129 13.65 -11.07 -8.79
C ALA A 129 12.12 -11.00 -8.64
N ASP A 130 11.43 -12.14 -8.63
CA ASP A 130 9.98 -12.19 -8.42
C ASP A 130 9.60 -11.71 -7.01
N ILE A 131 10.36 -12.06 -5.96
CA ILE A 131 10.14 -11.55 -4.59
C ILE A 131 10.35 -10.04 -4.55
N ALA A 132 11.45 -9.54 -5.09
CA ALA A 132 11.75 -8.10 -5.12
C ALA A 132 10.68 -7.32 -5.90
N ALA A 133 10.25 -7.82 -7.06
CA ALA A 133 9.16 -7.23 -7.84
C ALA A 133 7.85 -7.17 -7.04
N ARG A 134 7.55 -8.19 -6.24
CA ARG A 134 6.34 -8.23 -5.40
C ARG A 134 6.38 -7.21 -4.26
N TYR A 135 7.52 -6.99 -3.62
CA TYR A 135 7.67 -5.90 -2.65
C TYR A 135 7.42 -4.53 -3.30
N ARG A 136 8.07 -4.28 -4.44
CA ARG A 136 7.90 -3.05 -5.20
C ARG A 136 6.45 -2.86 -5.66
N PHE A 137 5.81 -3.93 -6.18
CA PHE A 137 4.40 -3.90 -6.58
C PHE A 137 3.45 -3.63 -5.40
N THR A 138 3.72 -4.18 -4.22
CA THR A 138 2.93 -3.90 -3.02
C THR A 138 2.98 -2.41 -2.67
N CYS A 139 4.17 -1.80 -2.70
CA CYS A 139 4.34 -0.36 -2.52
C CYS A 139 3.58 0.43 -3.60
N TRP A 140 3.75 0.06 -4.87
CA TRP A 140 3.07 0.68 -6.01
C TRP A 140 1.55 0.62 -5.90
N PHE A 141 1.02 -0.52 -5.47
CA PHE A 141 -0.41 -0.79 -5.49
C PHE A 141 -1.18 -0.20 -4.31
N GLN A 142 -0.58 -0.17 -3.11
CA GLN A 142 -1.27 0.23 -1.88
C GLN A 142 -1.69 1.70 -1.85
N HIS A 143 -1.00 2.58 -2.58
CA HIS A 143 -1.35 3.98 -2.66
C HIS A 143 -0.96 4.56 -4.02
N LYS A 144 -1.95 5.10 -4.74
CA LYS A 144 -1.81 5.65 -6.10
C LYS A 144 -2.13 7.14 -6.13
N SER A 145 -1.52 7.92 -5.26
CA SER A 145 -1.77 9.36 -5.13
C SER A 145 -1.56 10.17 -6.43
N TRP A 146 -0.81 9.62 -7.39
CA TRP A 146 -0.61 10.29 -8.68
C TRP A 146 -1.91 10.47 -9.47
N THR A 147 -2.90 9.59 -9.33
CA THR A 147 -4.20 9.73 -10.00
C THR A 147 -5.00 10.89 -9.41
N GLU A 148 -4.98 11.03 -8.09
CA GLU A 148 -5.60 12.14 -7.38
C GLU A 148 -4.94 13.48 -7.75
N LYS A 149 -3.60 13.51 -7.83
CA LYS A 149 -2.85 14.72 -8.27
C LYS A 149 -3.23 15.16 -9.66
N MET A 150 -3.40 14.22 -10.60
CA MET A 150 -3.87 14.52 -11.96
C MET A 150 -5.28 15.13 -11.95
N VAL A 151 -6.20 14.56 -11.16
CA VAL A 151 -7.56 15.09 -10.98
C VAL A 151 -7.52 16.50 -10.39
N LEU A 152 -6.74 16.69 -9.33
CA LEU A 152 -6.58 18.00 -8.69
C LEU A 152 -6.01 19.03 -9.67
N GLY A 153 -4.98 18.68 -10.44
CA GLY A 153 -4.42 19.54 -11.47
C GLY A 153 -5.48 20.03 -12.48
N ARG A 154 -6.40 19.14 -12.91
CA ARG A 154 -7.51 19.52 -13.80
C ARG A 154 -8.53 20.43 -13.12
N LEU A 155 -8.90 20.12 -11.88
CA LEU A 155 -9.81 20.99 -11.11
C LEU A 155 -9.23 22.39 -10.95
N MET A 156 -7.94 22.50 -10.70
CA MET A 156 -7.21 23.76 -10.63
C MET A 156 -7.29 24.53 -11.95
N ALA A 157 -7.00 23.85 -13.05
CA ALA A 157 -7.09 24.45 -14.40
C ALA A 157 -8.50 24.96 -14.73
N THR A 158 -9.53 24.28 -14.23
CA THR A 158 -10.94 24.60 -14.51
C THR A 158 -11.47 25.71 -13.61
N HIS A 159 -11.18 25.66 -12.32
CA HIS A 159 -11.83 26.50 -11.30
C HIS A 159 -10.92 27.57 -10.69
N GLY A 160 -9.61 27.41 -10.79
CA GLY A 160 -8.62 28.35 -10.23
C GLY A 160 -8.46 28.26 -8.71
N THR A 161 -7.51 29.05 -8.18
CA THR A 161 -7.03 28.99 -6.80
C THR A 161 -8.10 29.29 -5.75
N ASP A 162 -8.99 30.28 -6.00
CA ASP A 162 -10.01 30.66 -5.03
C ASP A 162 -11.04 29.56 -4.77
N TRP A 163 -11.41 28.82 -5.82
CA TRP A 163 -12.28 27.66 -5.65
C TRP A 163 -11.60 26.58 -4.80
N PHE A 164 -10.32 26.31 -5.07
CA PHE A 164 -9.53 25.33 -4.34
C PHE A 164 -9.42 25.66 -2.87
N ARG A 165 -9.06 26.89 -2.53
CA ARG A 165 -8.96 27.38 -1.15
C ARG A 165 -10.25 27.17 -0.36
N ASN A 166 -11.39 27.25 -1.00
CA ASN A 166 -12.70 27.11 -0.37
C ASN A 166 -13.22 25.68 -0.30
N HIS A 167 -12.66 24.74 -1.09
CA HIS A 167 -13.21 23.38 -1.23
C HIS A 167 -12.20 22.27 -0.93
N ILE A 168 -10.93 22.54 -1.04
CA ILE A 168 -9.84 21.58 -0.76
C ILE A 168 -9.03 22.13 0.41
N LEU A 169 -9.17 21.49 1.54
CA LEU A 169 -8.41 21.80 2.75
C LEU A 169 -7.00 21.23 2.58
N HIS A 170 -5.95 21.96 2.88
CA HIS A 170 -4.53 21.55 2.94
C HIS A 170 -3.63 21.99 1.78
N LEU A 171 -4.02 22.98 0.98
CA LEU A 171 -3.05 23.66 0.13
C LEU A 171 -2.23 24.65 0.97
N ASN A 172 -0.93 24.68 0.76
CA ASN A 172 -0.08 25.73 1.31
C ASN A 172 0.09 26.89 0.30
N GLY A 173 0.72 28.00 0.74
CA GLY A 173 0.90 29.15 -0.12
C GLY A 173 1.80 28.89 -1.35
N ALA A 174 2.71 27.90 -1.29
CA ALA A 174 3.54 27.49 -2.41
C ALA A 174 2.71 26.74 -3.46
N ASP A 175 1.80 25.88 -3.03
CA ASP A 175 0.88 25.16 -3.94
C ASP A 175 -0.02 26.17 -4.69
N GLU A 176 -0.48 27.25 -4.04
CA GLU A 176 -1.27 28.30 -4.70
C GLU A 176 -0.50 29.00 -5.81
N VAL A 177 0.77 29.29 -5.62
CA VAL A 177 1.64 29.89 -6.64
C VAL A 177 1.80 28.93 -7.83
N LEU A 178 1.98 27.64 -7.57
CA LEU A 178 2.09 26.62 -8.62
C LEU A 178 0.80 26.49 -9.44
N ILE A 179 -0.36 26.63 -8.82
CA ILE A 179 -1.65 26.61 -9.53
C ILE A 179 -1.68 27.68 -10.62
N ASP A 180 -1.36 28.92 -10.25
CA ASP A 180 -1.42 30.04 -11.18
C ASP A 180 -0.39 29.88 -12.31
N GLU A 181 0.81 29.42 -12.00
CA GLU A 181 1.89 29.21 -12.97
C GLU A 181 1.53 28.10 -13.96
N LEU A 182 1.04 26.96 -13.47
CA LEU A 182 0.81 25.76 -14.27
C LEU A 182 -0.57 25.73 -14.97
N THR A 183 -1.50 26.61 -14.60
CA THR A 183 -2.86 26.62 -15.18
C THR A 183 -2.87 26.58 -16.71
N PRO A 184 -2.04 27.35 -17.47
CA PRO A 184 -2.03 27.27 -18.93
C PRO A 184 -1.62 25.89 -19.45
N ALA A 185 -0.59 25.29 -18.84
CA ALA A 185 -0.11 23.94 -19.19
C ALA A 185 -1.14 22.86 -18.85
N LEU A 186 -1.73 22.92 -17.66
CA LEU A 186 -2.76 22.00 -17.20
C LEU A 186 -4.01 22.01 -18.11
N ARG A 187 -4.39 23.18 -18.64
CA ARG A 187 -5.49 23.29 -19.61
C ARG A 187 -5.17 22.66 -20.97
N ALA A 188 -3.89 22.64 -21.34
CA ALA A 188 -3.43 22.07 -22.60
C ALA A 188 -3.22 20.54 -22.53
N LEU A 189 -3.19 19.95 -21.32
CA LEU A 189 -2.96 18.53 -21.12
C LEU A 189 -4.14 17.67 -21.58
N ASP A 190 -3.83 16.45 -21.99
CA ASP A 190 -4.83 15.44 -22.33
C ASP A 190 -5.39 14.79 -21.04
N PRO A 191 -6.71 14.63 -20.92
CA PRO A 191 -7.30 13.86 -19.82
C PRO A 191 -7.07 12.35 -19.93
N ALA A 192 -6.55 11.85 -21.04
CA ALA A 192 -6.38 10.42 -21.28
C ALA A 192 -5.56 9.67 -20.19
N PRO A 193 -4.50 10.25 -19.57
CA PRO A 193 -3.83 9.63 -18.45
C PRO A 193 -4.76 9.29 -17.27
N LEU A 194 -5.82 10.07 -17.04
CA LEU A 194 -6.80 9.79 -15.99
C LEU A 194 -7.63 8.52 -16.23
N SER A 195 -7.71 8.07 -17.51
CA SER A 195 -8.39 6.81 -17.86
C SER A 195 -7.54 5.56 -17.65
N LEU A 196 -6.29 5.73 -17.19
CA LEU A 196 -5.39 4.63 -16.85
C LEU A 196 -5.69 4.00 -15.48
N ALA A 197 -6.78 4.41 -14.83
CA ALA A 197 -7.27 3.72 -13.64
C ALA A 197 -7.40 2.22 -13.94
N TYR A 198 -6.93 1.40 -13.01
CA TYR A 198 -6.97 -0.07 -13.13
C TYR A 198 -8.40 -0.55 -13.31
N PRO A 199 -8.72 -1.25 -14.39
CA PRO A 199 -10.11 -1.55 -14.75
C PRO A 199 -10.83 -2.47 -13.78
N ASP A 200 -10.09 -3.26 -12.99
CA ASP A 200 -10.65 -4.32 -12.15
C ASP A 200 -10.24 -4.25 -10.66
N VAL A 201 -9.50 -3.23 -10.26
CA VAL A 201 -9.19 -3.02 -8.86
C VAL A 201 -10.06 -1.89 -8.37
N ASP A 202 -11.20 -2.26 -7.85
CA ASP A 202 -12.09 -1.32 -7.17
C ASP A 202 -11.30 -0.64 -6.04
N ALA A 203 -11.07 0.67 -6.17
CA ALA A 203 -10.40 1.47 -5.13
C ALA A 203 -11.15 1.38 -3.78
N ALA A 204 -12.43 1.01 -3.81
CA ALA A 204 -13.21 0.65 -2.63
C ALA A 204 -12.74 -0.63 -1.93
N SER A 205 -11.87 -1.44 -2.58
CA SER A 205 -11.39 -2.71 -1.99
C SER A 205 -10.42 -2.52 -0.83
N PHE A 206 -9.80 -1.35 -0.68
CA PHE A 206 -8.93 -1.04 0.47
C PHE A 206 -9.67 -0.16 1.46
N SER A 207 -10.49 -0.79 2.30
CA SER A 207 -11.36 -0.08 3.23
C SER A 207 -10.60 0.59 4.39
N GLY A 208 -9.40 0.12 4.73
CA GLY A 208 -8.56 0.67 5.78
C GLY A 208 -7.92 -0.37 6.68
N SER A 209 -7.40 0.07 7.80
CA SER A 209 -6.87 -0.79 8.87
C SER A 209 -6.84 -0.03 10.19
N ASN A 210 -6.82 -0.73 11.31
CA ASN A 210 -6.52 -0.17 12.61
C ASN A 210 -5.32 -0.90 13.22
N ASN A 211 -4.52 -0.19 14.00
CA ASN A 211 -3.41 -0.77 14.74
C ASN A 211 -3.16 0.07 16.00
N TRP A 212 -3.12 -0.56 17.17
CA TRP A 212 -2.85 0.12 18.43
C TRP A 212 -2.21 -0.79 19.45
N THR A 213 -1.50 -0.20 20.41
CA THR A 213 -0.81 -0.92 21.47
C THR A 213 -0.81 -0.11 22.76
N VAL A 214 -0.70 -0.82 23.88
CA VAL A 214 -0.36 -0.24 25.19
C VAL A 214 0.85 -0.94 25.77
N VAL A 215 1.70 -0.20 26.47
CA VAL A 215 2.80 -0.78 27.26
C VAL A 215 2.30 -1.38 28.58
N GLY A 216 3.11 -2.20 29.25
CA GLY A 216 2.71 -2.94 30.43
C GLY A 216 2.10 -2.15 31.57
N LYS A 217 2.48 -0.87 31.77
CA LYS A 217 1.86 0.01 32.80
C LYS A 217 0.36 0.23 32.60
N HIS A 218 -0.15 0.04 31.39
CA HIS A 218 -1.57 0.17 31.03
C HIS A 218 -2.26 -1.19 30.80
N SER A 219 -1.56 -2.28 31.00
CA SER A 219 -2.08 -3.64 30.85
C SER A 219 -2.34 -4.31 32.18
N ALA A 220 -3.42 -5.06 32.29
CA ALA A 220 -3.77 -5.82 33.49
C ALA A 220 -2.77 -6.97 33.79
N SER A 221 -2.08 -7.47 32.76
CA SER A 221 -1.05 -8.50 32.90
C SER A 221 0.34 -7.95 33.26
N GLY A 222 0.55 -6.63 33.10
CA GLY A 222 1.87 -6.02 33.19
C GLY A 222 2.74 -6.20 31.94
N ALA A 223 2.27 -6.96 30.93
CA ALA A 223 2.92 -7.13 29.63
C ALA A 223 2.23 -6.25 28.58
N PRO A 224 2.93 -5.77 27.54
CA PRO A 224 2.31 -5.03 26.44
C PRO A 224 1.20 -5.82 25.74
N ILE A 225 0.21 -5.11 25.19
CA ILE A 225 -0.85 -5.68 24.35
C ILE A 225 -0.88 -4.88 23.04
N LEU A 226 -0.88 -5.59 21.91
CA LEU A 226 -1.01 -5.02 20.58
C LEU A 226 -2.21 -5.64 19.88
N ALA A 227 -3.03 -4.81 19.21
CA ALA A 227 -4.05 -5.23 18.27
C ALA A 227 -3.74 -4.68 16.89
N THR A 228 -3.89 -5.51 15.87
CA THR A 228 -3.79 -5.14 14.46
C THR A 228 -5.01 -5.66 13.74
N ASP A 229 -5.66 -4.80 12.96
CA ASP A 229 -7.01 -5.03 12.44
C ASP A 229 -7.09 -4.55 10.98
N PRO A 230 -6.55 -5.36 10.02
CA PRO A 230 -6.56 -5.01 8.60
C PRO A 230 -7.95 -5.23 8.00
N HIS A 231 -8.53 -4.18 7.41
CA HIS A 231 -9.82 -4.23 6.73
C HIS A 231 -9.59 -4.55 5.25
N GLN A 232 -9.64 -5.81 4.90
CA GLN A 232 -9.42 -6.32 3.54
C GLN A 232 -10.72 -6.83 2.93
N PRO A 233 -10.83 -6.91 1.59
CA PRO A 233 -11.96 -7.54 0.93
C PRO A 233 -12.15 -8.99 1.41
N HIS A 234 -13.40 -9.39 1.60
CA HIS A 234 -13.75 -10.78 1.85
C HIS A 234 -13.63 -11.58 0.55
N SER A 235 -12.49 -12.19 0.32
CA SER A 235 -12.19 -13.00 -0.88
C SER A 235 -11.69 -14.40 -0.50
N ILE A 236 -11.85 -15.34 -1.41
CA ILE A 236 -11.31 -16.70 -1.31
C ILE A 236 -10.47 -16.97 -2.57
N PRO A 237 -9.16 -17.18 -2.39
CA PRO A 237 -8.39 -17.07 -1.14
C PRO A 237 -8.32 -15.61 -0.69
N ASN A 238 -8.15 -15.38 0.62
CA ASN A 238 -7.93 -14.05 1.15
C ASN A 238 -6.48 -13.57 0.91
N ALA A 239 -6.23 -12.27 1.17
CA ALA A 239 -4.91 -11.68 0.91
C ALA A 239 -3.80 -12.27 1.79
N PHE A 240 -4.14 -12.68 3.03
CA PHE A 240 -3.15 -13.14 4.00
C PHE A 240 -3.04 -14.65 4.07
N PHE A 241 -1.84 -15.11 4.37
CA PHE A 241 -1.48 -16.47 4.69
C PHE A 241 -0.92 -16.49 6.12
N PHE A 242 -1.67 -17.13 7.04
CA PHE A 242 -1.22 -17.27 8.41
C PHE A 242 -0.29 -18.45 8.54
N VAL A 243 0.83 -18.25 9.24
CA VAL A 243 1.84 -19.28 9.44
C VAL A 243 2.55 -19.11 10.78
N HIS A 244 2.89 -20.22 11.40
CA HIS A 244 3.75 -20.32 12.57
C HIS A 244 5.06 -20.99 12.19
N LEU A 245 6.18 -20.38 12.57
CA LEU A 245 7.51 -20.94 12.39
C LEU A 245 8.18 -21.16 13.74
N HIS A 246 8.78 -22.32 13.90
CA HIS A 246 9.57 -22.70 15.07
C HIS A 246 10.95 -23.23 14.66
N ALA A 247 12.00 -22.73 15.31
CA ALA A 247 13.35 -23.23 15.17
C ALA A 247 14.18 -22.96 16.44
N PRO A 248 15.13 -23.85 16.80
CA PRO A 248 16.07 -23.60 17.90
C PRO A 248 17.06 -22.50 17.54
N LEU A 249 17.36 -21.60 18.48
CA LEU A 249 18.42 -20.61 18.40
C LEU A 249 19.35 -20.68 19.61
N PRO A 250 20.62 -20.22 19.52
CA PRO A 250 21.47 -20.04 20.69
C PRO A 250 20.80 -19.08 21.68
N GLY A 251 20.45 -19.59 22.87
CA GLY A 251 19.79 -18.79 23.92
C GLY A 251 18.29 -19.06 24.10
N GLY A 252 17.70 -19.92 23.29
CA GLY A 252 16.31 -20.36 23.40
C GLY A 252 15.63 -20.52 22.04
N ASP A 253 14.47 -21.16 22.04
CA ASP A 253 13.74 -21.40 20.82
C ASP A 253 13.21 -20.09 20.23
N TRP A 254 13.25 -19.97 18.91
CA TRP A 254 12.63 -18.93 18.14
C TRP A 254 11.28 -19.40 17.63
N ASP A 255 10.26 -18.68 18.04
CA ASP A 255 8.89 -18.85 17.59
C ASP A 255 8.39 -17.53 17.00
N THR A 256 7.78 -17.60 15.83
CA THR A 256 7.07 -16.47 15.23
C THR A 256 5.74 -16.95 14.66
N PHE A 257 4.70 -16.18 14.94
CA PHE A 257 3.39 -16.35 14.33
C PHE A 257 2.94 -15.06 13.69
N GLY A 258 2.36 -15.14 12.52
CA GLY A 258 1.86 -13.93 11.85
C GLY A 258 1.18 -14.18 10.52
N ALA A 259 0.84 -13.08 9.88
CA ALA A 259 0.23 -13.02 8.57
C ALA A 259 1.25 -12.52 7.54
N ALA A 260 1.42 -13.27 6.46
CA ALA A 260 2.26 -12.94 5.32
C ALA A 260 1.43 -12.80 4.04
N PHE A 261 1.92 -12.10 3.04
CA PHE A 261 1.42 -12.27 1.68
C PHE A 261 2.04 -13.53 1.07
N PRO A 262 1.25 -14.45 0.49
CA PRO A 262 1.80 -15.62 -0.18
C PRO A 262 2.81 -15.22 -1.26
N GLY A 263 3.98 -15.86 -1.29
CA GLY A 263 5.05 -15.64 -2.27
C GLY A 263 6.14 -14.66 -1.85
N VAL A 264 6.13 -14.16 -0.59
CA VAL A 264 7.23 -13.37 -0.01
C VAL A 264 7.53 -13.85 1.41
N PRO A 265 8.81 -13.91 1.84
CA PRO A 265 9.20 -14.35 3.18
C PRO A 265 9.09 -13.21 4.23
N TYR A 266 7.99 -12.48 4.21
CA TYR A 266 7.78 -11.31 5.06
C TYR A 266 6.46 -11.41 5.82
N PHE A 267 6.54 -11.26 7.14
CA PHE A 267 5.38 -11.16 8.00
C PHE A 267 4.91 -9.70 8.07
N MET A 268 3.78 -9.41 7.44
CA MET A 268 3.16 -8.09 7.49
C MET A 268 2.85 -7.68 8.93
N MET A 269 2.31 -8.61 9.72
CA MET A 269 2.02 -8.45 11.13
C MET A 269 2.29 -9.77 11.84
N GLY A 270 2.68 -9.70 13.11
CA GLY A 270 2.97 -10.91 13.86
C GLY A 270 3.56 -10.64 15.23
N TYR A 271 3.98 -11.72 15.87
CA TYR A 271 4.68 -11.66 17.13
C TYR A 271 5.72 -12.78 17.25
N THR A 272 6.70 -12.55 18.11
CA THR A 272 7.66 -13.53 18.61
C THR A 272 7.56 -13.59 20.13
N ARG A 273 8.49 -14.32 20.80
CA ARG A 273 8.61 -14.26 22.26
C ARG A 273 8.93 -12.87 22.79
N ASP A 274 9.63 -12.04 21.99
CA ASP A 274 10.27 -10.82 22.46
C ASP A 274 9.53 -9.57 22.01
N LEU A 275 8.81 -9.62 20.90
CA LEU A 275 8.13 -8.45 20.34
C LEU A 275 6.87 -8.80 19.55
N ALA A 276 6.01 -7.79 19.36
CA ALA A 276 4.86 -7.85 18.48
C ALA A 276 4.83 -6.60 17.58
N TRP A 277 4.40 -6.77 16.33
CA TRP A 277 4.23 -5.69 15.38
C TRP A 277 2.93 -5.81 14.59
N GLY A 278 2.40 -4.66 14.24
CA GLY A 278 1.23 -4.54 13.41
C GLY A 278 1.34 -3.33 12.50
N LEU A 279 0.47 -3.25 11.49
CA LEU A 279 0.53 -2.17 10.53
C LEU A 279 -0.83 -1.68 10.07
N THR A 280 -0.82 -0.47 9.52
CA THR A 280 -1.87 0.06 8.65
C THR A 280 -1.24 0.55 7.35
N THR A 281 -2.00 0.58 6.26
CA THR A 281 -1.57 1.34 5.08
C THR A 281 -1.37 2.80 5.48
N GLY A 282 -0.19 3.35 5.16
CA GLY A 282 0.22 4.68 5.58
C GLY A 282 -0.42 5.79 4.76
N PHE A 283 -0.91 5.51 3.55
CA PHE A 283 -1.29 6.52 2.54
C PHE A 283 -0.21 7.59 2.36
N VAL A 284 1.04 7.15 2.50
CA VAL A 284 2.21 8.00 2.32
C VAL A 284 2.47 8.25 0.85
N ASP A 285 2.88 9.44 0.51
CA ASP A 285 2.96 9.90 -0.87
C ASP A 285 4.32 9.67 -1.50
N CYS A 286 4.47 8.54 -2.17
CA CYS A 286 5.68 8.11 -2.88
C CYS A 286 5.77 8.61 -4.33
N TYR A 287 4.82 9.43 -4.78
CA TYR A 287 4.71 9.85 -6.17
C TYR A 287 4.75 11.36 -6.33
N ASP A 288 5.27 11.83 -7.46
CA ASP A 288 5.04 13.17 -7.93
C ASP A 288 4.70 13.16 -9.42
N VAL A 289 3.87 14.11 -9.83
CA VAL A 289 3.51 14.35 -11.22
C VAL A 289 4.15 15.67 -11.63
N TYR A 290 4.99 15.63 -12.66
CA TYR A 290 5.60 16.84 -13.19
C TYR A 290 4.97 17.22 -14.53
N ILE A 291 4.85 18.51 -14.75
CA ILE A 291 4.53 19.07 -16.04
C ILE A 291 5.82 19.37 -16.75
N GLU A 292 6.06 18.71 -17.87
CA GLU A 292 7.25 18.85 -18.70
C GLU A 292 6.97 19.72 -19.92
N GLU A 293 7.81 20.71 -20.20
CA GLU A 293 7.78 21.44 -21.46
C GLU A 293 8.57 20.65 -22.51
N ILE A 294 7.90 20.24 -23.60
CA ILE A 294 8.46 19.36 -24.64
C ILE A 294 8.62 20.14 -25.95
N ARG A 295 9.78 19.99 -26.59
CA ARG A 295 10.06 20.59 -27.88
C ARG A 295 11.05 19.74 -28.68
N ASP A 296 10.70 19.35 -29.89
CA ASP A 296 11.59 18.65 -30.84
C ASP A 296 12.30 17.41 -30.27
N GLY A 297 11.59 16.63 -29.43
CA GLY A 297 12.17 15.45 -28.76
C GLY A 297 13.06 15.77 -27.57
N MET A 298 13.07 17.01 -27.13
CA MET A 298 13.77 17.50 -25.94
C MET A 298 12.76 17.91 -24.87
N TYR A 299 13.14 17.85 -23.59
CA TYR A 299 12.38 18.43 -22.49
C TYR A 299 13.19 19.53 -21.81
N ARG A 300 12.51 20.49 -21.21
CA ARG A 300 13.14 21.59 -20.48
C ARG A 300 13.46 21.16 -19.06
N SER A 301 14.75 21.21 -18.67
CA SER A 301 15.24 21.08 -17.30
C SER A 301 15.76 22.41 -16.76
N ALA A 302 16.21 22.43 -15.51
CA ALA A 302 16.89 23.58 -14.91
C ALA A 302 18.16 23.99 -15.68
N GLU A 303 18.86 23.03 -16.26
CA GLU A 303 20.11 23.22 -17.00
C GLU A 303 19.89 23.58 -18.49
N GLY A 304 18.65 23.54 -18.97
CA GLY A 304 18.28 23.80 -20.36
C GLY A 304 17.51 22.64 -21.02
N TRP A 305 17.63 22.53 -22.34
CA TRP A 305 16.95 21.49 -23.10
C TRP A 305 17.74 20.17 -23.09
N CYS A 306 17.14 19.11 -22.55
CA CYS A 306 17.68 17.77 -22.46
C CYS A 306 16.94 16.80 -23.40
N PRO A 307 17.61 15.80 -23.99
CA PRO A 307 16.95 14.82 -24.83
C PRO A 307 15.98 13.93 -24.02
N VAL A 308 14.80 13.68 -24.57
CA VAL A 308 13.88 12.67 -24.03
C VAL A 308 14.46 11.29 -24.33
N GLU A 309 14.74 10.51 -23.27
CA GLU A 309 15.20 9.14 -23.40
C GLU A 309 14.10 8.22 -23.94
N ARG A 310 14.49 7.19 -24.71
CA ARG A 310 13.56 6.25 -25.32
C ARG A 310 14.07 4.83 -25.25
N HIS A 311 13.21 3.91 -24.82
CA HIS A 311 13.42 2.47 -24.94
C HIS A 311 12.12 1.76 -25.30
N THR A 312 12.23 0.51 -25.74
CA THR A 312 11.06 -0.27 -26.13
C THR A 312 10.83 -1.40 -25.13
N GLU A 313 9.61 -1.47 -24.60
CA GLU A 313 9.10 -2.58 -23.82
C GLU A 313 8.22 -3.46 -24.69
N ARG A 314 8.48 -4.78 -24.66
CA ARG A 314 7.64 -5.77 -25.33
C ARG A 314 6.71 -6.44 -24.33
N ILE A 315 5.41 -6.25 -24.49
CA ILE A 315 4.39 -6.78 -23.59
C ILE A 315 3.67 -7.92 -24.31
N ALA A 316 3.82 -9.14 -23.78
CA ALA A 316 3.11 -10.30 -24.29
C ALA A 316 1.62 -10.23 -23.94
N ILE A 317 0.78 -10.76 -24.83
CA ILE A 317 -0.68 -10.81 -24.67
C ILE A 317 -1.13 -12.27 -24.80
N LYS A 318 -2.10 -12.67 -23.99
CA LYS A 318 -2.70 -14.01 -24.04
C LYS A 318 -3.12 -14.37 -25.48
N GLY A 319 -2.75 -15.56 -25.92
CA GLY A 319 -2.97 -16.00 -27.29
C GLY A 319 -1.75 -15.87 -28.20
N GLY A 320 -0.58 -15.49 -27.63
CA GLY A 320 0.72 -15.52 -28.33
C GLY A 320 1.01 -14.25 -29.14
N THR A 321 0.20 -13.20 -29.02
CA THR A 321 0.50 -11.88 -29.60
C THR A 321 1.32 -11.04 -28.63
N HIS A 322 1.86 -9.93 -29.10
CA HIS A 322 2.56 -8.96 -28.26
C HIS A 322 2.33 -7.53 -28.79
N GLN A 323 2.56 -6.55 -27.93
CA GLN A 323 2.63 -5.16 -28.32
C GLN A 323 3.95 -4.56 -27.87
N ASP A 324 4.64 -3.88 -28.79
CA ASP A 324 5.84 -3.11 -28.50
C ASP A 324 5.40 -1.68 -28.13
N ILE A 325 5.84 -1.21 -26.95
CA ILE A 325 5.55 0.11 -26.40
C ILE A 325 6.85 0.90 -26.32
N VAL A 326 6.88 2.07 -26.94
CA VAL A 326 8.01 3.01 -26.80
C VAL A 326 7.79 3.87 -25.56
N VAL A 327 8.54 3.58 -24.51
CA VAL A 327 8.59 4.41 -23.30
C VAL A 327 9.47 5.61 -23.56
N GLN A 328 8.94 6.79 -23.29
CA GLN A 328 9.66 8.06 -23.33
C GLN A 328 9.84 8.56 -21.90
N ARG A 329 11.05 8.98 -21.51
CA ARG A 329 11.37 9.40 -20.14
C ARG A 329 12.08 10.74 -20.09
N THR A 330 11.78 11.52 -19.06
CA THR A 330 12.61 12.59 -18.54
C THR A 330 13.37 12.10 -17.30
N HIS A 331 14.15 12.94 -16.63
CA HIS A 331 14.81 12.58 -15.37
C HIS A 331 13.80 12.35 -14.22
N HIS A 332 12.58 12.87 -14.31
CA HIS A 332 11.51 12.60 -13.33
C HIS A 332 10.78 11.27 -13.56
N GLY A 333 10.84 10.71 -14.77
CA GLY A 333 10.17 9.43 -15.05
C GLY A 333 9.51 9.36 -16.44
N PRO A 334 8.67 8.33 -16.67
CA PRO A 334 8.02 8.14 -17.96
C PRO A 334 6.97 9.21 -18.24
N LEU A 335 6.89 9.61 -19.52
CA LEU A 335 5.85 10.52 -20.04
C LEU A 335 4.54 9.74 -20.26
N LEU A 336 3.46 10.20 -19.65
CA LEU A 336 2.17 9.49 -19.65
C LEU A 336 1.39 9.65 -20.95
N GLU A 337 1.35 10.85 -21.56
CA GLU A 337 0.58 11.09 -22.78
C GLU A 337 1.08 10.28 -23.99
N PRO A 338 2.42 10.20 -24.26
CA PRO A 338 2.93 9.33 -25.31
C PRO A 338 2.61 7.86 -25.09
N LEU A 339 2.64 7.40 -23.82
CA LEU A 339 2.31 6.04 -23.44
C LEU A 339 0.83 5.73 -23.69
N THR A 340 -0.07 6.59 -23.22
CA THR A 340 -1.53 6.43 -23.43
C THR A 340 -1.93 6.50 -24.88
N SER A 341 -1.33 7.37 -25.68
CA SER A 341 -1.60 7.46 -27.12
C SER A 341 -1.33 6.15 -27.84
N GLN A 342 -0.23 5.46 -27.52
CA GLN A 342 0.09 4.16 -28.10
C GLN A 342 -0.91 3.06 -27.70
N LEU A 343 -1.47 3.16 -26.48
CA LEU A 343 -2.42 2.18 -25.95
C LEU A 343 -3.86 2.40 -26.40
N SER A 344 -4.22 3.64 -26.75
CA SER A 344 -5.57 3.99 -27.22
C SER A 344 -5.71 3.98 -28.73
N MET A 345 -4.62 3.75 -29.46
CA MET A 345 -4.55 3.85 -30.94
C MET A 345 -4.99 5.22 -31.47
N SER A 346 -4.93 6.26 -30.64
CA SER A 346 -5.21 7.65 -31.04
C SER A 346 -3.96 8.29 -31.64
N GLU A 347 -4.13 9.14 -32.64
CA GLU A 347 -3.00 9.90 -33.19
C GLU A 347 -2.39 10.81 -32.11
N ALA A 348 -1.09 10.65 -31.85
CA ALA A 348 -0.35 11.50 -30.93
C ALA A 348 -0.22 12.89 -31.52
N THR A 349 -0.98 13.84 -30.99
CA THR A 349 -0.71 15.25 -31.24
C THR A 349 0.55 15.63 -30.44
N GLN A 350 1.61 16.10 -31.10
CA GLN A 350 2.76 16.68 -30.39
C GLN A 350 2.27 17.93 -29.67
N LYS A 351 2.14 17.81 -28.34
CA LYS A 351 1.76 18.92 -27.47
C LYS A 351 3.01 19.57 -26.90
N GLN A 352 2.92 20.85 -26.59
CA GLN A 352 3.99 21.61 -25.95
C GLN A 352 4.29 21.10 -24.53
N PHE A 353 3.31 20.47 -23.87
CA PHE A 353 3.42 19.96 -22.51
C PHE A 353 3.03 18.48 -22.45
N ALA A 354 3.69 17.76 -21.55
CA ALA A 354 3.37 16.39 -21.19
C ALA A 354 3.51 16.21 -19.67
N THR A 355 2.93 15.15 -19.11
CA THR A 355 3.15 14.78 -17.70
C THR A 355 4.15 13.67 -17.59
N SER A 356 5.11 13.79 -16.66
CA SER A 356 5.96 12.68 -16.24
C SER A 356 5.55 12.20 -14.84
N LEU A 357 5.76 10.92 -14.58
CA LEU A 357 5.42 10.28 -13.34
C LEU A 357 6.68 9.85 -12.59
N PHE A 358 6.96 10.54 -11.50
CA PHE A 358 7.97 10.14 -10.54
C PHE A 358 7.37 9.12 -9.56
N TRP A 359 8.12 8.08 -9.27
CA TRP A 359 7.87 7.15 -8.17
C TRP A 359 9.17 6.87 -7.43
N SER A 360 9.15 7.00 -6.11
CA SER A 360 10.38 6.96 -5.28
C SER A 360 11.23 5.70 -5.44
N LEU A 361 10.63 4.58 -5.86
CA LEU A 361 11.35 3.33 -6.08
C LEU A 361 11.70 3.06 -7.56
N THR A 362 11.42 3.96 -8.51
CA THR A 362 11.62 3.69 -9.95
C THR A 362 13.03 3.14 -10.26
N ASP A 363 14.06 3.80 -9.75
CA ASP A 363 15.45 3.47 -10.03
C ASP A 363 16.19 2.92 -8.77
N ILE A 364 15.43 2.57 -7.71
CA ILE A 364 15.97 2.03 -6.46
C ILE A 364 15.90 0.50 -6.47
N PRO A 365 17.01 -0.23 -6.35
CA PRO A 365 17.00 -1.67 -6.23
C PRO A 365 16.46 -2.11 -4.85
N VAL A 366 15.76 -3.24 -4.82
CA VAL A 366 15.22 -3.85 -3.59
C VAL A 366 15.76 -5.26 -3.46
N SER A 367 16.27 -5.62 -2.28
CA SER A 367 16.68 -6.99 -1.98
C SER A 367 15.48 -7.92 -1.78
N ALA A 368 15.56 -9.15 -2.23
CA ALA A 368 14.56 -10.18 -1.97
C ALA A 368 14.42 -10.51 -0.46
N GLY A 369 15.48 -10.29 0.31
CA GLY A 369 15.51 -10.51 1.76
C GLY A 369 15.23 -9.27 2.62
N ALA A 370 14.90 -8.11 2.01
CA ALA A 370 14.82 -6.81 2.68
C ALA A 370 14.04 -6.80 4.00
N LEU A 371 12.92 -7.49 4.08
CA LEU A 371 12.02 -7.49 5.25
C LEU A 371 12.00 -8.85 5.99
N ALA A 372 12.68 -9.85 5.46
CA ALA A 372 12.58 -11.23 5.96
C ALA A 372 13.20 -11.42 7.36
N ARG A 373 14.11 -10.53 7.78
CA ARG A 373 14.81 -10.59 9.06
C ARG A 373 14.08 -9.91 10.23
N LEU A 374 12.95 -9.23 9.96
CA LEU A 374 12.21 -8.50 11.01
C LEU A 374 11.82 -9.37 12.20
N PRO A 375 11.32 -10.62 12.02
CA PRO A 375 10.97 -11.50 13.14
C PRO A 375 12.17 -12.02 13.96
N LEU A 376 13.39 -11.76 13.53
CA LEU A 376 14.62 -12.11 14.28
C LEU A 376 15.08 -10.99 15.21
N ALA A 377 14.40 -9.84 15.23
CA ALA A 377 14.67 -8.76 16.17
C ALA A 377 14.22 -9.16 17.59
N THR A 378 14.96 -8.68 18.60
CA THR A 378 14.69 -8.95 20.02
C THR A 378 14.16 -7.71 20.76
N SER A 379 14.18 -6.55 20.11
CA SER A 379 13.64 -5.31 20.65
C SER A 379 12.99 -4.46 19.56
N ALA A 380 12.12 -3.53 19.94
CA ALA A 380 11.50 -2.58 19.02
C ALA A 380 12.53 -1.64 18.35
N ALA A 381 13.65 -1.35 19.02
CA ALA A 381 14.75 -0.59 18.44
C ALA A 381 15.44 -1.40 17.32
N GLU A 382 15.84 -2.63 17.60
CA GLU A 382 16.47 -3.53 16.61
C GLU A 382 15.53 -3.83 15.43
N PHE A 383 14.20 -3.91 15.67
CA PHE A 383 13.22 -4.04 14.60
C PHE A 383 13.29 -2.83 13.65
N GLY A 384 13.37 -1.61 14.19
CA GLY A 384 13.55 -0.40 13.39
C GLY A 384 14.85 -0.37 12.61
N ASP A 385 15.98 -0.77 13.23
CA ASP A 385 17.28 -0.85 12.55
C ASP A 385 17.24 -1.82 11.36
N ARG A 386 16.55 -2.95 11.50
CA ARG A 386 16.37 -3.93 10.41
C ARG A 386 15.37 -3.48 9.35
N LEU A 387 14.35 -2.70 9.73
CA LEU A 387 13.34 -2.18 8.81
C LEU A 387 13.95 -1.21 7.78
N PHE A 388 15.00 -0.49 8.17
CA PHE A 388 15.67 0.54 7.36
C PHE A 388 17.14 0.22 7.08
N GLU A 389 17.52 -1.05 7.10
CA GLU A 389 18.92 -1.49 7.04
C GLU A 389 19.67 -0.98 5.79
N ASP A 390 18.98 -0.84 4.67
CA ASP A 390 19.56 -0.37 3.41
C ASP A 390 19.14 1.07 3.06
N ASP A 391 18.64 1.85 4.02
CA ASP A 391 17.98 3.15 3.81
C ASP A 391 16.82 3.09 2.78
N VAL A 392 16.39 1.90 2.39
CA VAL A 392 15.31 1.66 1.45
C VAL A 392 14.25 0.77 2.09
N CYS A 393 13.04 1.28 2.23
CA CYS A 393 11.92 0.50 2.71
C CYS A 393 10.86 0.36 1.60
N PRO A 394 10.69 -0.85 1.02
CA PRO A 394 9.75 -1.07 -0.08
C PRO A 394 8.31 -1.29 0.43
N LEU A 395 7.88 -0.45 1.35
CA LEU A 395 6.54 -0.43 1.93
C LEU A 395 5.93 0.98 1.83
N VAL A 396 4.67 1.12 2.20
CA VAL A 396 3.92 2.37 2.37
C VAL A 396 2.99 2.27 3.59
N ASN A 397 3.57 1.82 4.71
CA ASN A 397 2.80 1.45 5.90
C ASN A 397 3.19 2.28 7.13
N ASN A 398 2.22 2.49 8.02
CA ASN A 398 2.51 2.82 9.41
C ASN A 398 2.71 1.50 10.16
N ILE A 399 3.85 1.32 10.83
CA ILE A 399 4.14 0.15 11.65
C ILE A 399 4.24 0.57 13.11
N ILE A 400 3.60 -0.17 14.00
CA ILE A 400 3.82 -0.11 15.44
C ILE A 400 4.51 -1.41 15.85
N CYS A 401 5.59 -1.29 16.61
CA CYS A 401 6.30 -2.40 17.21
C CYS A 401 6.44 -2.16 18.71
N VAL A 402 6.12 -3.16 19.50
CA VAL A 402 6.29 -3.14 20.96
C VAL A 402 7.01 -4.40 21.41
N ASP A 403 8.01 -4.26 22.29
CA ASP A 403 8.75 -5.39 22.85
C ASP A 403 8.32 -5.71 24.29
N ARG A 404 8.71 -6.89 24.76
CA ARG A 404 8.36 -7.40 26.10
C ARG A 404 8.87 -6.50 27.25
N ASP A 405 9.92 -5.70 27.01
CA ASP A 405 10.54 -4.80 27.98
C ASP A 405 9.90 -3.40 27.93
N ASN A 406 8.79 -3.26 27.18
CA ASN A 406 8.01 -2.05 26.98
C ASN A 406 8.66 -1.01 26.06
N GLY A 407 9.67 -1.37 25.28
CA GLY A 407 10.15 -0.54 24.19
C GLY A 407 9.03 -0.42 23.14
N LEU A 408 8.62 0.81 22.82
CA LEU A 408 7.55 1.11 21.87
C LEU A 408 8.06 2.05 20.79
N ARG A 409 7.86 1.64 19.53
CA ARG A 409 8.24 2.43 18.34
C ARG A 409 7.10 2.50 17.35
N ARG A 410 6.95 3.66 16.73
CA ARG A 410 6.08 3.83 15.55
C ARG A 410 6.90 4.36 14.39
N PHE A 411 6.78 3.70 13.24
CA PHE A 411 7.51 3.99 12.02
C PHE A 411 6.55 4.33 10.89
N ILE A 412 7.01 5.21 9.98
CA ILE A 412 6.49 5.30 8.62
C ILE A 412 7.43 4.47 7.74
N ALA A 413 7.02 3.24 7.47
CA ALA A 413 7.80 2.31 6.64
C ALA A 413 7.58 2.65 5.17
N ALA A 414 8.45 3.45 4.59
CA ALA A 414 8.40 3.91 3.20
C ALA A 414 9.77 4.46 2.75
N THR A 415 9.90 4.70 1.46
CA THR A 415 10.94 5.55 0.85
C THR A 415 10.23 6.71 0.17
N LEU A 416 10.43 7.93 0.64
CA LEU A 416 9.63 9.11 0.28
C LEU A 416 10.48 10.24 -0.27
N PRO A 417 9.96 11.06 -1.21
CA PRO A 417 10.57 12.35 -1.53
C PRO A 417 10.44 13.32 -0.34
N VAL A 418 11.54 13.98 0.00
CA VAL A 418 11.59 14.99 1.08
C VAL A 418 11.14 16.33 0.52
N ARG A 419 9.83 16.53 0.46
CA ARG A 419 9.23 17.75 -0.10
C ARG A 419 9.35 18.90 0.87
N THR A 420 10.06 19.93 0.47
CA THR A 420 10.18 21.20 1.17
C THR A 420 9.54 22.31 0.32
N GLY A 421 8.65 23.10 0.91
CA GLY A 421 7.96 24.17 0.16
C GLY A 421 6.61 23.74 -0.41
N ALA A 422 6.58 23.02 -1.52
CA ALA A 422 5.34 22.47 -2.08
C ALA A 422 4.92 21.17 -1.41
N SER A 423 3.63 20.91 -1.29
CA SER A 423 3.09 19.68 -0.67
C SER A 423 3.21 18.46 -1.59
N GLY A 424 3.37 18.66 -2.90
CA GLY A 424 3.25 17.62 -3.91
C GLY A 424 1.81 17.16 -4.16
N SER A 425 0.80 17.78 -3.56
CA SER A 425 -0.62 17.45 -3.81
C SER A 425 -1.07 17.79 -5.22
N VAL A 426 -0.35 18.68 -5.87
CA VAL A 426 -0.61 19.16 -7.24
C VAL A 426 0.59 18.89 -8.13
N PRO A 427 0.43 18.85 -9.46
CA PRO A 427 1.55 18.70 -10.37
C PRO A 427 2.61 19.80 -10.16
N LEU A 428 3.87 19.44 -10.39
CA LEU A 428 5.05 20.28 -10.20
C LEU A 428 5.66 20.69 -11.57
N PRO A 429 6.30 21.86 -11.70
CA PRO A 429 6.98 22.23 -12.93
C PRO A 429 8.34 21.53 -13.06
N GLY A 430 8.50 20.71 -14.12
CA GLY A 430 9.70 19.90 -14.36
C GLY A 430 10.97 20.69 -14.73
N TRP A 431 10.89 22.00 -14.87
CA TRP A 431 12.02 22.89 -15.18
C TRP A 431 12.57 23.66 -13.98
N ARG A 432 12.07 23.32 -12.77
CA ARG A 432 12.47 24.00 -11.52
C ARG A 432 13.17 23.04 -10.57
N PRO A 433 14.49 23.23 -10.33
CA PRO A 433 15.29 22.30 -9.52
C PRO A 433 14.88 22.24 -8.04
N GLU A 434 14.17 23.23 -7.53
CA GLU A 434 13.68 23.22 -6.15
C GLU A 434 12.60 22.13 -5.89
N TYR A 435 12.12 21.48 -6.94
CA TYR A 435 11.17 20.37 -6.87
C TYR A 435 11.80 19.00 -7.21
N ASP A 436 13.11 18.95 -7.42
CA ASP A 436 13.88 17.72 -7.56
C ASP A 436 14.26 17.23 -6.16
N PHE A 437 13.35 16.53 -5.49
CA PHE A 437 13.49 16.17 -4.08
C PHE A 437 14.41 14.99 -3.83
N ASP A 438 15.23 15.08 -2.78
CA ASP A 438 15.97 13.95 -2.22
C ASP A 438 15.01 12.93 -1.58
N LEU A 439 15.49 11.70 -1.39
CA LEU A 439 14.74 10.67 -0.69
C LEU A 439 14.96 10.72 0.82
N SER A 440 13.95 10.29 1.58
CA SER A 440 13.96 10.26 3.04
C SER A 440 14.98 9.26 3.61
N THR A 441 15.47 9.58 4.79
CA THR A 441 16.33 8.69 5.60
C THR A 441 15.50 7.98 6.69
N ALA A 442 16.05 6.89 7.24
CA ALA A 442 15.45 6.15 8.36
C ALA A 442 15.12 7.04 9.57
N ALA A 443 16.00 7.99 9.91
CA ALA A 443 15.82 8.88 11.06
C ALA A 443 14.58 9.78 10.93
N GLN A 444 14.24 10.21 9.72
CA GLN A 444 13.08 11.05 9.44
C GLN A 444 11.75 10.26 9.53
N LEU A 445 11.81 8.93 9.45
CA LEU A 445 10.65 8.04 9.38
C LEU A 445 10.35 7.28 10.68
N THR A 446 11.18 7.46 11.73
CA THR A 446 10.87 7.01 13.09
C THR A 446 10.09 8.10 13.80
N VAL A 447 8.78 7.92 13.90
CA VAL A 447 7.84 8.99 14.31
C VAL A 447 7.69 9.10 15.81
N GLU A 448 7.64 7.97 16.51
CA GLU A 448 7.47 7.91 17.97
C GLU A 448 8.42 6.90 18.59
N THR A 449 9.00 7.30 19.71
CA THR A 449 9.89 6.48 20.52
C THR A 449 9.46 6.60 21.97
N ASP A 450 9.02 5.49 22.57
CA ASP A 450 8.63 5.39 23.98
C ASP A 450 7.75 6.57 24.47
N PRO A 451 6.58 6.81 23.85
CA PRO A 451 5.75 7.96 24.17
C PRO A 451 5.32 7.94 25.64
N GLU A 452 5.33 9.10 26.32
CA GLU A 452 4.97 9.24 27.75
C GLU A 452 3.56 8.71 28.05
N CYS A 453 2.62 8.87 27.09
CA CYS A 453 1.25 8.33 27.22
C CYS A 453 1.23 6.80 27.32
N GLY A 454 2.28 6.10 26.87
CA GLY A 454 2.42 4.64 26.95
C GLY A 454 1.49 3.88 26.02
N TYR A 455 1.01 4.53 24.96
CA TYR A 455 0.28 3.89 23.87
C TYR A 455 0.65 4.53 22.53
N ALA A 456 0.44 3.77 21.44
CA ALA A 456 0.49 4.27 20.08
C ALA A 456 -0.68 3.72 19.28
N LEU A 457 -1.11 4.46 18.25
CA LEU A 457 -2.20 4.03 17.36
C LEU A 457 -2.02 4.57 15.95
N THR A 458 -2.56 3.83 14.97
CA THR A 458 -2.74 4.28 13.59
C THR A 458 -4.06 3.72 13.02
N ALA A 459 -4.73 4.48 12.18
CA ALA A 459 -5.98 4.08 11.51
C ALA A 459 -6.06 4.65 10.08
N ASN A 460 -4.94 4.62 9.36
CA ASN A 460 -4.73 5.23 8.04
C ASN A 460 -4.88 6.78 8.04
N ASN A 461 -4.85 7.39 9.20
CA ASN A 461 -4.93 8.83 9.38
C ASN A 461 -3.57 9.49 9.12
N ASP A 462 -3.56 10.80 9.00
CA ASP A 462 -2.31 11.57 9.08
C ASP A 462 -1.69 11.36 10.45
N THR A 463 -0.51 10.73 10.48
CA THR A 463 0.21 10.38 11.70
C THR A 463 1.32 11.37 12.06
N MET A 464 1.63 12.31 11.16
CA MET A 464 2.65 13.35 11.39
C MET A 464 2.03 14.68 11.83
N GLY A 465 0.86 15.03 11.28
CA GLY A 465 0.22 16.31 11.55
C GLY A 465 1.15 17.48 11.26
N GLU A 466 1.17 18.48 12.15
CA GLU A 466 2.01 19.67 12.03
C GLU A 466 3.48 19.45 12.47
N ARG A 467 3.86 18.23 12.86
CA ARG A 467 5.19 17.94 13.40
C ARG A 467 6.23 17.59 12.33
N GLY A 468 5.81 17.43 11.07
CA GLY A 468 6.68 17.01 9.99
C GLY A 468 7.56 18.15 9.47
N GLU A 469 8.85 17.85 9.26
CA GLU A 469 9.77 18.76 8.56
C GLU A 469 9.48 18.80 7.05
N PHE A 470 8.73 17.82 6.53
CA PHE A 470 8.34 17.68 5.12
C PHE A 470 6.98 16.97 4.97
N TYR A 471 6.39 17.08 3.78
CA TYR A 471 5.06 16.54 3.51
C TYR A 471 5.12 15.03 3.25
N ILE A 472 4.38 14.24 4.03
CA ILE A 472 4.36 12.78 3.97
C ILE A 472 3.03 12.26 3.39
N HIS A 473 1.93 12.90 3.77
CA HIS A 473 0.57 12.47 3.39
C HIS A 473 -0.12 13.55 2.58
N ASN A 474 -0.68 13.18 1.43
CA ASN A 474 -1.52 14.08 0.66
C ASN A 474 -3.01 13.76 0.77
N PHE A 475 -3.36 12.49 0.90
CA PHE A 475 -4.75 12.02 0.93
C PHE A 475 -4.98 11.01 2.05
N PRO A 476 -4.69 11.35 3.32
CA PRO A 476 -4.94 10.46 4.44
C PRO A 476 -6.44 10.24 4.62
N THR A 477 -6.83 9.14 5.23
CA THR A 477 -8.22 8.96 5.64
C THR A 477 -8.57 9.94 6.76
N HIS A 478 -9.85 10.26 6.92
CA HIS A 478 -10.29 11.11 8.02
C HIS A 478 -9.97 10.49 9.39
N ASN A 479 -9.73 11.33 10.39
CA ASN A 479 -9.22 10.93 11.71
C ASN A 479 -10.26 10.20 12.61
N ALA A 480 -11.52 10.04 12.21
CA ALA A 480 -12.60 9.56 13.09
C ALA A 480 -12.30 8.21 13.75
N ARG A 481 -11.71 7.23 13.02
CA ARG A 481 -11.32 5.93 13.60
C ARG A 481 -10.16 6.08 14.60
N ALA A 482 -9.13 6.84 14.25
CA ALA A 482 -8.01 7.12 15.15
C ALA A 482 -8.45 7.82 16.43
N GLU A 483 -9.37 8.79 16.32
CA GLU A 483 -9.95 9.48 17.48
C GLU A 483 -10.79 8.55 18.35
N ARG A 484 -11.57 7.65 17.75
CA ARG A 484 -12.35 6.67 18.49
C ARG A 484 -11.45 5.71 19.27
N ILE A 485 -10.39 5.19 18.65
CA ILE A 485 -9.40 4.35 19.32
C ILE A 485 -8.76 5.11 20.48
N ARG A 486 -8.37 6.38 20.27
CA ARG A 486 -7.81 7.23 21.32
C ARG A 486 -8.78 7.41 22.50
N GLN A 487 -10.05 7.74 22.23
CA GLN A 487 -11.08 7.86 23.28
C GLN A 487 -11.18 6.59 24.12
N MET A 488 -11.13 5.41 23.48
CA MET A 488 -11.20 4.14 24.18
C MET A 488 -9.94 3.88 25.02
N LEU A 489 -8.74 4.17 24.49
CA LEU A 489 -7.48 4.03 25.22
C LEU A 489 -7.36 5.02 26.41
N GLU A 490 -7.97 6.20 26.31
CA GLU A 490 -7.99 7.22 27.37
C GLU A 490 -9.10 7.02 28.40
N SER A 491 -10.09 6.16 28.10
CA SER A 491 -11.27 5.96 28.97
C SER A 491 -11.00 5.11 30.21
N GLY A 492 -9.90 4.36 30.26
CA GLY A 492 -9.56 3.60 31.46
C GLY A 492 -8.55 2.47 31.25
N ALA A 493 -7.44 2.52 31.97
CA ALA A 493 -6.50 1.42 32.18
C ALA A 493 -6.71 0.85 33.61
N PRO A 494 -6.26 -0.38 33.89
CA PRO A 494 -5.52 -1.29 33.02
C PRO A 494 -6.41 -2.09 32.07
N PHE A 495 -5.91 -2.35 30.85
CA PHE A 495 -6.60 -3.13 29.82
C PHE A 495 -6.26 -4.61 29.90
N SER A 496 -7.24 -5.46 29.61
CA SER A 496 -7.07 -6.88 29.34
C SER A 496 -7.11 -7.15 27.83
N VAL A 497 -6.73 -8.35 27.41
CA VAL A 497 -6.91 -8.81 26.03
C VAL A 497 -8.40 -8.73 25.61
N ARG A 498 -9.31 -9.03 26.54
CA ARG A 498 -10.75 -8.96 26.29
C ARG A 498 -11.24 -7.53 25.99
N ASP A 499 -10.62 -6.52 26.61
CA ASP A 499 -10.95 -5.13 26.29
C ASP A 499 -10.51 -4.78 24.87
N PHE A 500 -9.33 -5.24 24.43
CA PHE A 500 -8.85 -5.06 23.07
C PHE A 500 -9.73 -5.76 22.04
N GLU A 501 -10.18 -6.99 22.29
CA GLU A 501 -11.18 -7.68 21.46
C GLU A 501 -12.48 -6.86 21.35
N THR A 502 -12.95 -6.28 22.46
CA THR A 502 -14.14 -5.44 22.48
C THR A 502 -13.92 -4.15 21.68
N MET A 503 -12.73 -3.54 21.78
CA MET A 503 -12.39 -2.35 21.00
C MET A 503 -12.38 -2.62 19.50
N GLN A 504 -11.90 -3.79 19.06
CA GLN A 504 -11.93 -4.19 17.63
C GLN A 504 -13.36 -4.32 17.08
N LEU A 505 -14.33 -4.61 17.94
CA LEU A 505 -15.75 -4.75 17.60
C LEU A 505 -16.57 -3.46 17.83
N ASP A 506 -15.93 -2.33 18.17
CA ASP A 506 -16.65 -1.07 18.34
C ASP A 506 -17.15 -0.54 16.99
N LEU A 507 -18.44 -0.24 16.92
CA LEU A 507 -19.15 0.19 15.73
C LEU A 507 -19.56 1.67 15.76
N THR A 508 -19.04 2.46 16.70
CA THR A 508 -19.37 3.87 16.84
C THR A 508 -18.73 4.72 15.75
N ASP A 509 -19.54 5.43 14.98
CA ASP A 509 -19.09 6.27 13.87
C ASP A 509 -19.03 7.75 14.28
N LEU A 510 -17.84 8.24 14.66
CA LEU A 510 -17.61 9.67 14.98
C LEU A 510 -17.75 10.59 13.75
N ARG A 511 -17.63 10.06 12.54
CA ARG A 511 -17.89 10.83 11.31
C ARG A 511 -19.37 11.14 11.17
N ALA A 512 -20.24 10.17 11.51
CA ALA A 512 -21.67 10.40 11.56
C ALA A 512 -22.06 11.43 12.62
N GLU A 513 -21.39 11.44 13.78
CA GLU A 513 -21.63 12.47 14.82
C GLU A 513 -21.38 13.88 14.29
N ARG A 514 -20.40 14.07 13.41
CA ARG A 514 -20.03 15.38 12.85
C ARG A 514 -20.89 15.80 11.68
N ILE A 515 -21.17 14.89 10.75
CA ILE A 515 -21.83 15.20 9.47
C ILE A 515 -23.35 15.23 9.61
N LEU A 516 -23.90 14.36 10.44
CA LEU A 516 -25.34 14.15 10.50
C LEU A 516 -26.15 15.37 10.95
N PRO A 517 -25.70 16.21 11.90
CA PRO A 517 -26.44 17.42 12.26
C PRO A 517 -26.69 18.35 11.06
N ASP A 518 -25.65 18.66 10.30
CA ASP A 518 -25.74 19.54 9.13
C ASP A 518 -26.59 18.91 8.02
N LEU A 519 -26.43 17.60 7.80
CA LEU A 519 -27.25 16.85 6.85
C LEU A 519 -28.73 16.91 7.21
N LEU A 520 -29.08 16.70 8.49
CA LEU A 520 -30.45 16.76 8.98
C LEU A 520 -31.05 18.15 8.83
N ASP A 521 -30.27 19.20 9.07
CA ASP A 521 -30.74 20.60 8.91
C ASP A 521 -31.11 20.91 7.45
N VAL A 522 -30.43 20.33 6.50
CA VAL A 522 -30.78 20.43 5.07
C VAL A 522 -32.01 19.59 4.74
N LEU A 523 -32.03 18.32 5.19
CA LEU A 523 -33.10 17.37 4.86
C LEU A 523 -34.46 17.75 5.46
N ARG A 524 -34.50 18.37 6.66
CA ARG A 524 -35.72 18.84 7.32
C ARG A 524 -36.49 19.89 6.52
N ARG A 525 -35.83 20.58 5.58
CA ARG A 525 -36.47 21.59 4.71
C ARG A 525 -37.28 20.95 3.57
N SER A 526 -37.17 19.65 3.37
CA SER A 526 -37.89 18.94 2.30
C SER A 526 -39.36 18.68 2.67
N GLU A 527 -40.25 18.84 1.71
CA GLU A 527 -41.66 18.49 1.81
C GLU A 527 -41.93 17.04 1.41
N ASP A 528 -40.96 16.34 0.85
CA ASP A 528 -41.04 14.94 0.43
C ASP A 528 -41.21 14.01 1.63
N GLU A 529 -42.26 13.19 1.63
CA GLU A 529 -42.56 12.29 2.75
C GLU A 529 -41.50 11.19 2.94
N LEU A 530 -40.85 10.74 1.88
CA LEU A 530 -39.76 9.75 1.99
C LEU A 530 -38.57 10.38 2.69
N ILE A 531 -38.25 11.64 2.36
CA ILE A 531 -37.15 12.36 3.01
C ILE A 531 -37.51 12.61 4.50
N ARG A 532 -38.73 13.03 4.80
CA ARG A 532 -39.20 13.18 6.20
C ARG A 532 -39.10 11.89 6.99
N ARG A 533 -39.41 10.75 6.36
CA ARG A 533 -39.25 9.42 6.97
C ARG A 533 -37.77 9.11 7.23
N ALA A 534 -36.91 9.38 6.27
CA ALA A 534 -35.45 9.21 6.44
C ALA A 534 -34.91 10.08 7.57
N VAL A 535 -35.33 11.34 7.67
CA VAL A 535 -34.97 12.24 8.77
C VAL A 535 -35.30 11.63 10.13
N ARG A 536 -36.54 11.14 10.33
CA ARG A 536 -36.95 10.50 11.60
C ARG A 536 -36.06 9.31 11.96
N ILE A 537 -35.68 8.48 10.99
CA ILE A 537 -34.81 7.33 11.20
C ILE A 537 -33.40 7.79 11.57
N LEU A 538 -32.84 8.75 10.86
CA LEU A 538 -31.49 9.27 11.11
C LEU A 538 -31.39 10.04 12.44
N GLU A 539 -32.43 10.75 12.85
CA GLU A 539 -32.50 11.44 14.15
C GLU A 539 -32.46 10.47 15.34
N SER A 540 -33.10 9.30 15.19
CA SER A 540 -33.14 8.28 16.24
C SER A 540 -31.91 7.39 16.28
N TRP A 541 -30.99 7.53 15.33
CA TRP A 541 -29.79 6.68 15.24
C TRP A 541 -28.77 7.04 16.32
N ASP A 542 -28.28 6.02 17.02
CA ASP A 542 -27.24 6.12 18.06
C ASP A 542 -25.81 6.22 17.51
N ARG A 543 -25.64 6.35 16.20
CA ARG A 543 -24.36 6.40 15.45
C ARG A 543 -23.58 5.08 15.48
N ARG A 544 -24.22 3.97 15.79
CA ARG A 544 -23.61 2.64 15.70
C ARG A 544 -23.99 1.96 14.40
N ALA A 545 -22.98 1.49 13.67
CA ALA A 545 -23.16 0.82 12.37
C ALA A 545 -23.44 -0.67 12.55
N THR A 546 -24.59 -1.02 13.17
CA THR A 546 -24.99 -2.41 13.38
C THR A 546 -25.63 -3.00 12.12
N GLU A 547 -25.53 -4.33 11.93
CA GLU A 547 -26.09 -5.04 10.78
C GLU A 547 -27.64 -4.96 10.72
N ASP A 548 -28.31 -4.85 11.85
CA ASP A 548 -29.75 -4.68 11.96
C ASP A 548 -30.22 -3.21 11.83
N GLY A 549 -29.26 -2.28 11.71
CA GLY A 549 -29.53 -0.85 11.70
C GLY A 549 -30.10 -0.36 10.35
N ILE A 550 -31.27 0.30 10.37
CA ILE A 550 -31.83 0.94 9.17
C ILE A 550 -31.10 2.26 8.85
N ALA A 551 -30.73 3.03 9.86
CA ALA A 551 -30.06 4.31 9.67
C ALA A 551 -28.72 4.20 8.93
N PRO A 552 -27.83 3.22 9.21
CA PRO A 552 -26.62 2.97 8.43
C PRO A 552 -26.90 2.75 6.95
N CYS A 553 -27.98 2.02 6.61
CA CYS A 553 -28.39 1.77 5.22
C CYS A 553 -28.83 3.05 4.46
N LEU A 554 -29.18 4.10 5.16
CA LEU A 554 -29.46 5.42 4.57
C LEU A 554 -28.22 6.29 4.51
N TYR A 555 -27.41 6.29 5.55
CA TYR A 555 -26.28 7.19 5.73
C TYR A 555 -25.10 6.83 4.83
N TYR A 556 -24.62 5.58 4.83
CA TYR A 556 -23.44 5.20 4.07
C TYR A 556 -23.63 5.27 2.54
N PRO A 557 -24.74 4.80 1.94
CA PRO A 557 -24.96 5.00 0.51
C PRO A 557 -25.09 6.47 0.10
N PHE A 558 -25.54 7.35 1.02
CA PHE A 558 -25.53 8.78 0.79
C PHE A 558 -24.09 9.30 0.68
N LEU A 559 -23.22 8.94 1.62
CA LEU A 559 -21.82 9.35 1.59
C LEU A 559 -21.09 8.81 0.35
N ASP A 560 -21.26 7.52 0.05
CA ASP A 560 -20.53 6.84 -1.03
C ASP A 560 -20.98 7.29 -2.43
N ARG A 561 -22.24 7.69 -2.59
CA ARG A 561 -22.79 8.07 -3.90
C ARG A 561 -22.92 9.57 -4.12
N PHE A 562 -23.25 10.31 -3.07
CA PHE A 562 -23.48 11.76 -3.20
C PHE A 562 -22.14 12.50 -3.30
N TRP A 563 -21.19 12.19 -2.43
CA TRP A 563 -19.92 12.89 -2.35
C TRP A 563 -19.07 12.71 -3.61
N PRO A 564 -18.81 11.47 -4.09
CA PRO A 564 -18.07 11.27 -5.34
C PRO A 564 -18.76 11.88 -6.55
N ARG A 565 -20.10 11.76 -6.66
CA ARG A 565 -20.83 12.32 -7.81
C ARG A 565 -20.77 13.84 -7.87
N ARG A 566 -20.80 14.51 -6.72
CA ARG A 566 -20.70 15.97 -6.71
C ARG A 566 -19.29 16.44 -7.12
N PHE A 567 -18.25 15.72 -6.72
CA PHE A 567 -16.89 15.96 -7.19
C PHE A 567 -16.73 15.63 -8.68
N MET A 568 -17.19 14.46 -9.12
CA MET A 568 -17.09 14.02 -10.52
C MET A 568 -17.90 14.87 -11.49
N ASN A 569 -19.03 15.47 -11.06
CA ASN A 569 -19.80 16.41 -11.87
C ASN A 569 -19.19 17.83 -11.90
N ALA A 570 -18.22 18.11 -11.04
CA ALA A 570 -17.45 19.36 -11.06
C ALA A 570 -16.18 19.24 -11.93
N VAL A 571 -15.81 18.04 -12.33
CA VAL A 571 -14.72 17.69 -13.25
C VAL A 571 -15.26 17.50 -14.67
#